data_1c19d4e5b6f61bd23f169f245be07723
#
_entry.id   1c19d4e5b6f61bd23f169f245be07723
#
_cell.length_a   1.000
_cell.length_b   1.000
_cell.length_c   1.000
_cell.angle_alpha   90.00
_cell.angle_beta   90.00
_cell.angle_gamma   90.00
#
_symmetry.space_group_name_H-M   'P 1'
#
loop_
_entity.id
_entity.type
_entity.pdbx_description
1 polymer ?
#
loop_
_entity_poly.entity_id
_entity_poly.type
_entity_poly.pdbx_seq_one_letter_code
_entity_poly.pdbx_strand_id
1 'polypeptide(L)'
;MLRSLTDKNIKFEVFCDLDCKMTKARIQNIICEMESHSAYICAISSDQGGTNQGLFRDLGITVEKPNIVNPVDDKRLVHGFYDWIHAQKNIRSNMMDHTRVSPTGRHTTKEDFEDLLPCISAEISTG
;
A
#
# COMPACT_ATOMS: atom_id res chain seq x y z
N MET A 1 -2.76 -11.76 -5.53
CA MET A 1 -3.98 -12.26 -4.87
C MET A 1 -5.15 -11.34 -5.21
N LEU A 2 -6.30 -11.91 -5.60
CA LEU A 2 -7.55 -11.20 -5.81
C LEU A 2 -8.41 -11.29 -4.53
N ARG A 3 -9.06 -10.19 -4.18
CA ARG A 3 -9.99 -10.12 -3.04
C ARG A 3 -11.24 -9.33 -3.44
N SER A 4 -12.42 -9.87 -3.11
CA SER A 4 -13.67 -9.16 -3.30
C SER A 4 -13.83 -8.02 -2.29
N LEU A 5 -14.41 -6.91 -2.72
CA LEU A 5 -14.81 -5.80 -1.84
C LEU A 5 -16.20 -6.01 -1.24
N THR A 6 -17.03 -6.83 -1.86
CA THR A 6 -18.42 -7.07 -1.44
C THR A 6 -18.56 -8.35 -0.60
N ASP A 7 -17.70 -9.34 -0.81
CA ASP A 7 -17.70 -10.58 -0.04
C ASP A 7 -16.29 -10.89 0.48
N LYS A 8 -16.09 -10.75 1.79
CA LYS A 8 -14.81 -10.99 2.47
C LYS A 8 -14.28 -12.43 2.34
N ASN A 9 -15.14 -13.39 2.01
CA ASN A 9 -14.74 -14.80 1.86
C ASN A 9 -14.14 -15.08 0.48
N ILE A 10 -14.40 -14.23 -0.51
CA ILE A 10 -13.83 -14.38 -1.85
C ILE A 10 -12.41 -13.83 -1.85
N LYS A 11 -11.45 -14.75 -1.83
CA LYS A 11 -10.02 -14.47 -1.85
C LYS A 11 -9.30 -15.65 -2.49
N PHE A 12 -8.57 -15.41 -3.60
CA PHE A 12 -7.81 -16.47 -4.26
C PHE A 12 -6.57 -15.92 -4.98
N GLU A 13 -5.61 -16.81 -5.20
CA GLU A 13 -4.40 -16.54 -5.94
C GLU A 13 -4.70 -16.54 -7.44
N VAL A 14 -4.38 -15.46 -8.13
CA VAL A 14 -4.58 -15.35 -9.59
C VAL A 14 -3.28 -15.53 -10.36
N PHE A 15 -2.15 -15.37 -9.68
CA PHE A 15 -0.83 -15.50 -10.27
C PHE A 15 0.20 -15.78 -9.17
N CYS A 16 1.04 -16.78 -9.40
CA CYS A 16 2.16 -17.12 -8.53
C CYS A 16 3.36 -17.49 -9.41
N ASP A 17 4.48 -16.83 -9.19
CA ASP A 17 5.73 -17.12 -9.90
C ASP A 17 6.91 -16.87 -8.95
N LEU A 18 7.93 -17.70 -9.03
CA LEU A 18 9.11 -17.61 -8.20
C LEU A 18 10.08 -16.55 -8.76
N ASP A 19 10.58 -15.69 -7.87
CA ASP A 19 11.60 -14.67 -8.16
C ASP A 19 11.26 -13.71 -9.33
N CYS A 20 9.98 -13.56 -9.61
CA CYS A 20 9.54 -12.77 -10.74
C CYS A 20 9.04 -11.38 -10.30
N LYS A 21 9.68 -10.34 -10.84
CA LYS A 21 9.23 -8.98 -10.62
C LYS A 21 7.87 -8.76 -11.28
N MET A 22 6.94 -8.19 -10.53
CA MET A 22 5.71 -7.68 -11.10
C MET A 22 6.00 -6.46 -11.99
N THR A 23 5.55 -6.51 -13.24
CA THR A 23 5.73 -5.42 -14.21
C THR A 23 4.39 -4.82 -14.61
N LYS A 24 4.43 -3.60 -15.17
CA LYS A 24 3.23 -2.94 -15.72
C LYS A 24 2.47 -3.85 -16.70
N ALA A 25 3.18 -4.48 -17.65
CA ALA A 25 2.54 -5.37 -18.63
C ALA A 25 1.85 -6.56 -17.95
N ARG A 26 2.46 -7.15 -16.93
CA ARG A 26 1.83 -8.25 -16.18
C ARG A 26 0.58 -7.81 -15.43
N ILE A 27 0.61 -6.68 -14.75
CA ILE A 27 -0.57 -6.13 -14.07
C ILE A 27 -1.70 -5.90 -15.07
N GLN A 28 -1.40 -5.31 -16.23
CA GLN A 28 -2.40 -5.07 -17.27
C GLN A 28 -2.98 -6.39 -17.80
N ASN A 29 -2.15 -7.39 -18.04
CA ASN A 29 -2.61 -8.71 -18.49
C ASN A 29 -3.48 -9.40 -17.42
N ILE A 30 -3.11 -9.31 -16.14
CA ILE A 30 -3.90 -9.86 -15.04
C ILE A 30 -5.26 -9.16 -14.97
N ILE A 31 -5.32 -7.85 -15.10
CA ILE A 31 -6.59 -7.10 -15.14
C ILE A 31 -7.44 -7.57 -16.31
N CYS A 32 -6.89 -7.63 -17.51
CA CYS A 32 -7.62 -8.10 -18.70
C CYS A 32 -8.18 -9.51 -18.51
N GLU A 33 -7.36 -10.42 -18.00
CA GLU A 33 -7.77 -11.81 -17.76
C GLU A 33 -8.90 -11.90 -16.72
N MET A 34 -8.75 -11.21 -15.60
CA MET A 34 -9.78 -11.21 -14.55
C MET A 34 -11.10 -10.61 -15.04
N GLU A 35 -11.04 -9.53 -15.80
CA GLU A 35 -12.24 -8.90 -16.35
C GLU A 35 -12.93 -9.72 -17.43
N SER A 36 -12.19 -10.54 -18.18
CA SER A 36 -12.77 -11.51 -19.11
C SER A 36 -13.63 -12.57 -18.39
N HIS A 37 -13.34 -12.82 -17.10
CA HIS A 37 -14.13 -13.67 -16.22
C HIS A 37 -15.14 -12.91 -15.34
N SER A 38 -15.50 -11.70 -15.72
CA SER A 38 -16.45 -10.83 -15.00
C SER A 38 -16.00 -10.42 -13.58
N ALA A 39 -14.70 -10.48 -13.30
CA ALA A 39 -14.11 -9.96 -12.07
C ALA A 39 -13.60 -8.53 -12.30
N TYR A 40 -14.41 -7.54 -12.02
CA TYR A 40 -14.09 -6.12 -12.25
C TYR A 40 -13.06 -5.61 -11.25
N ILE A 41 -11.88 -5.23 -11.75
CA ILE A 41 -10.77 -4.74 -10.94
C ILE A 41 -10.92 -3.23 -10.72
N CYS A 42 -10.99 -2.82 -9.46
CA CYS A 42 -11.12 -1.41 -9.09
C CYS A 42 -9.90 -0.86 -8.33
N ALA A 43 -9.04 -1.75 -7.81
CA ALA A 43 -7.86 -1.30 -7.07
C ALA A 43 -6.71 -2.30 -7.09
N ILE A 44 -5.50 -1.76 -6.92
CA ILE A 44 -4.24 -2.50 -6.72
C ILE A 44 -3.66 -2.04 -5.39
N SER A 45 -3.38 -2.99 -4.50
CA SER A 45 -2.68 -2.73 -3.25
C SER A 45 -1.35 -3.46 -3.22
N SER A 46 -0.31 -2.81 -2.71
CA SER A 46 1.00 -3.42 -2.49
C SER A 46 1.66 -2.87 -1.23
N ASP A 47 2.71 -3.54 -0.76
CA ASP A 47 3.59 -2.94 0.24
C ASP A 47 4.49 -1.84 -0.38
N GLN A 48 5.22 -1.13 0.47
CA GLN A 48 6.14 -0.06 0.06
C GLN A 48 7.54 -0.56 -0.31
N GLY A 49 7.72 -1.83 -0.66
CA GLY A 49 8.99 -2.36 -1.13
C GLY A 49 9.49 -1.62 -2.38
N GLY A 50 10.81 -1.46 -2.53
CA GLY A 50 11.40 -0.68 -3.62
C GLY A 50 10.96 -1.12 -5.02
N THR A 51 10.76 -2.43 -5.22
CA THR A 51 10.26 -3.00 -6.47
C THR A 51 8.81 -2.55 -6.75
N ASN A 52 7.96 -2.51 -5.72
CA ASN A 52 6.57 -2.10 -5.84
C ASN A 52 6.42 -0.59 -6.04
N GLN A 53 7.31 0.21 -5.44
CA GLN A 53 7.40 1.64 -5.73
C GLN A 53 7.79 1.90 -7.19
N GLY A 54 8.72 1.11 -7.73
CA GLY A 54 9.09 1.13 -9.15
C GLY A 54 7.89 0.79 -10.04
N LEU A 55 7.16 -0.27 -9.73
CA LEU A 55 5.95 -0.67 -10.46
C LEU A 55 4.89 0.45 -10.48
N PHE A 56 4.62 1.08 -9.35
CA PHE A 56 3.63 2.18 -9.29
C PHE A 56 4.07 3.37 -10.13
N ARG A 57 5.36 3.70 -10.12
CA ARG A 57 5.93 4.73 -11.00
C ARG A 57 5.76 4.38 -12.48
N ASP A 58 6.05 3.13 -12.87
CA ASP A 58 5.89 2.64 -14.25
C ASP A 58 4.42 2.64 -14.70
N LEU A 59 3.50 2.41 -13.79
CA LEU A 59 2.06 2.54 -14.02
C LEU A 59 1.59 3.99 -14.12
N GLY A 60 2.41 4.95 -13.71
CA GLY A 60 2.06 6.38 -13.65
C GLY A 60 1.18 6.73 -12.45
N ILE A 61 1.24 5.92 -11.39
CA ILE A 61 0.53 6.18 -10.12
C ILE A 61 1.42 7.08 -9.26
N THR A 62 0.89 8.23 -8.89
CA THR A 62 1.53 9.22 -8.00
C THR A 62 0.55 9.65 -6.90
N VAL A 63 1.01 10.49 -5.96
CA VAL A 63 0.14 11.06 -4.93
C VAL A 63 -0.95 11.93 -5.56
N GLU A 64 -0.61 12.69 -6.60
CA GLU A 64 -1.53 13.59 -7.32
C GLU A 64 -2.47 12.82 -8.27
N LYS A 65 -2.00 11.68 -8.77
CA LYS A 65 -2.76 10.80 -9.67
C LYS A 65 -2.72 9.36 -9.16
N PRO A 66 -3.54 9.02 -8.16
CA PRO A 66 -3.50 7.70 -7.50
C PRO A 66 -4.23 6.59 -8.27
N ASN A 67 -4.36 6.72 -9.58
CA ASN A 67 -5.10 5.76 -10.40
C ASN A 67 -4.55 5.68 -11.83
N ILE A 68 -4.92 4.61 -12.50
CA ILE A 68 -4.72 4.40 -13.95
C ILE A 68 -6.09 4.16 -14.61
N VAL A 69 -6.15 4.41 -15.90
CA VAL A 69 -7.29 4.01 -16.72
C VAL A 69 -7.30 2.48 -16.82
N ASN A 70 -8.46 1.87 -16.64
CA ASN A 70 -8.61 0.43 -16.77
C ASN A 70 -8.28 -0.01 -18.22
N PRO A 71 -7.44 -1.02 -18.44
CA PRO A 71 -7.03 -1.43 -19.78
C PRO A 71 -8.16 -2.07 -20.61
N VAL A 72 -9.28 -2.45 -19.99
CA VAL A 72 -10.44 -3.08 -20.65
C VAL A 72 -11.56 -2.08 -20.89
N ASP A 73 -11.72 -1.09 -20.01
CA ASP A 73 -12.80 -0.11 -20.06
C ASP A 73 -12.26 1.28 -19.69
N ASP A 74 -12.12 2.15 -20.67
CA ASP A 74 -11.55 3.49 -20.52
C ASP A 74 -12.38 4.45 -19.64
N LYS A 75 -13.64 4.11 -19.36
CA LYS A 75 -14.51 4.86 -18.44
C LYS A 75 -14.29 4.52 -16.97
N ARG A 76 -13.55 3.45 -16.68
CA ARG A 76 -13.26 3.00 -15.32
C ARG A 76 -11.82 3.29 -14.93
N LEU A 77 -11.61 3.54 -13.66
CA LEU A 77 -10.31 3.75 -13.07
C LEU A 77 -9.94 2.58 -12.16
N VAL A 78 -8.67 2.24 -12.15
CA VAL A 78 -8.07 1.30 -11.19
C VAL A 78 -7.19 2.10 -10.25
N HIS A 79 -7.55 2.11 -8.97
CA HIS A 79 -6.85 2.87 -7.94
C HIS A 79 -5.65 2.09 -7.40
N GLY A 80 -4.53 2.76 -7.20
CA GLY A 80 -3.34 2.20 -6.58
C GLY A 80 -3.12 2.80 -5.20
N PHE A 81 -2.84 1.94 -4.20
CA PHE A 81 -2.48 2.39 -2.87
C PHE A 81 -1.52 1.40 -2.19
N TYR A 82 -0.80 1.91 -1.21
CA TYR A 82 0.05 1.06 -0.40
C TYR A 82 -0.73 0.47 0.77
N ASP A 83 -0.38 -0.76 1.14
CA ASP A 83 -0.93 -1.43 2.31
C ASP A 83 -0.66 -0.59 3.57
N TRP A 84 -1.75 -0.13 4.19
CA TRP A 84 -1.71 0.73 5.37
C TRP A 84 -0.98 0.08 6.55
N ILE A 85 -1.16 -1.22 6.76
CA ILE A 85 -0.52 -1.94 7.86
C ILE A 85 1.00 -1.94 7.67
N HIS A 86 1.48 -2.16 6.45
CA HIS A 86 2.91 -2.08 6.13
C HIS A 86 3.44 -0.65 6.24
N ALA A 87 2.65 0.35 5.81
CA ALA A 87 3.00 1.75 5.96
C ALA A 87 3.17 2.14 7.44
N GLN A 88 2.25 1.73 8.30
CA GLN A 88 2.35 1.96 9.76
C GLN A 88 3.58 1.29 10.37
N LYS A 89 3.87 0.04 10.00
CA LYS A 89 5.08 -0.66 10.47
C LYS A 89 6.35 0.08 10.06
N ASN A 90 6.42 0.55 8.81
CA ASN A 90 7.56 1.30 8.29
C ASN A 90 7.73 2.64 9.01
N ILE A 91 6.63 3.37 9.27
CA ILE A 91 6.66 4.61 10.04
C ILE A 91 7.18 4.32 11.45
N ARG A 92 6.60 3.34 12.15
CA ARG A 92 7.02 2.95 13.49
C ARG A 92 8.51 2.58 13.53
N SER A 93 8.96 1.68 12.66
CA SER A 93 10.37 1.27 12.60
C SER A 93 11.30 2.46 12.38
N ASN A 94 10.95 3.30 11.40
CA ASN A 94 11.70 4.52 11.14
C ASN A 94 11.73 5.48 12.34
N MET A 95 10.65 5.59 13.10
CA MET A 95 10.59 6.43 14.30
C MET A 95 11.40 5.87 15.45
N MET A 96 11.44 4.54 15.60
CA MET A 96 12.13 3.86 16.68
C MET A 96 13.63 3.64 16.39
N ASP A 97 14.01 3.47 15.13
CA ASP A 97 15.36 3.07 14.75
C ASP A 97 16.27 4.26 14.38
N HIS A 98 15.70 5.46 14.19
CA HIS A 98 16.45 6.62 13.72
C HIS A 98 16.11 7.89 14.51
N THR A 99 17.16 8.65 14.86
CA THR A 99 17.00 10.00 15.38
C THR A 99 16.38 10.89 14.29
N ARG A 100 15.34 11.63 14.64
CA ARG A 100 14.66 12.58 13.75
C ARG A 100 15.09 13.99 14.09
N VAL A 101 15.23 14.80 13.05
CA VAL A 101 15.50 16.22 13.19
C VAL A 101 14.30 16.99 12.63
N SER A 102 13.65 17.79 13.47
CA SER A 102 12.55 18.65 13.03
C SER A 102 13.07 19.76 12.12
N PRO A 103 12.21 20.43 11.33
CA PRO A 103 12.59 21.61 10.56
C PRO A 103 13.18 22.73 11.42
N THR A 104 12.89 22.74 12.72
CA THR A 104 13.44 23.68 13.71
C THR A 104 14.76 23.23 14.34
N GLY A 105 15.33 22.09 13.86
CA GLY A 105 16.59 21.55 14.36
C GLY A 105 16.49 20.73 15.67
N ARG A 106 15.27 20.50 16.19
CA ARG A 106 15.09 19.67 17.39
C ARG A 106 15.26 18.19 17.04
N HIS A 107 16.09 17.51 17.80
CA HIS A 107 16.27 16.06 17.72
C HIS A 107 15.15 15.36 18.50
N THR A 108 14.63 14.28 17.93
CA THR A 108 13.68 13.38 18.58
C THR A 108 14.24 11.97 18.47
N THR A 109 14.36 11.29 19.58
CA THR A 109 14.95 9.96 19.71
C THR A 109 13.88 8.93 20.05
N LYS A 110 14.28 7.67 20.11
CA LYS A 110 13.41 6.57 20.55
C LYS A 110 12.90 6.79 21.97
N GLU A 111 13.76 7.26 22.87
CA GLU A 111 13.46 7.52 24.27
C GLU A 111 12.33 8.55 24.42
N ASP A 112 12.34 9.60 23.58
CA ASP A 112 11.27 10.61 23.58
C ASP A 112 9.89 10.00 23.26
N PHE A 113 9.84 8.95 22.41
CA PHE A 113 8.59 8.24 22.11
C PHE A 113 8.20 7.25 23.21
N GLU A 114 9.17 6.55 23.82
CA GLU A 114 8.92 5.63 24.91
C GLU A 114 8.36 6.37 26.12
N ASP A 115 8.81 7.57 26.40
CA ASP A 115 8.31 8.44 27.48
C ASP A 115 6.85 8.90 27.25
N LEU A 116 6.39 8.97 25.99
CA LEU A 116 5.01 9.34 25.66
C LEU A 116 4.01 8.18 25.78
N LEU A 117 4.45 6.93 25.66
CA LEU A 117 3.57 5.77 25.66
C LEU A 117 2.73 5.63 26.93
N PRO A 118 3.24 5.86 28.15
CA PRO A 118 2.43 5.81 29.37
C PRO A 118 1.33 6.87 29.41
N CYS A 119 1.59 8.07 28.88
CA CYS A 119 0.62 9.17 28.83
C CYS A 119 -0.55 8.83 27.89
N ILE A 120 -0.26 8.27 26.71
CA ILE A 120 -1.28 7.86 25.73
C ILE A 120 -2.13 6.71 26.28
N SER A 121 -1.51 5.74 26.95
CA SER A 121 -2.22 4.61 27.55
C SER A 121 -3.17 5.03 28.68
N ALA A 122 -2.81 6.04 29.44
CA ALA A 122 -3.64 6.60 30.52
C ALA A 122 -4.90 7.31 29.97
N GLU A 123 -4.78 8.04 28.85
CA GLU A 123 -5.92 8.71 28.21
C GLU A 123 -6.93 7.73 27.60
N ILE A 124 -6.46 6.62 27.01
CA ILE A 124 -7.32 5.60 26.41
C ILE A 124 -8.11 4.82 27.48
N SER A 125 -7.57 4.66 28.68
CA SER A 125 -8.23 3.93 29.78
C SER A 125 -9.26 4.75 30.56
N THR A 126 -9.32 6.06 30.35
CA THR A 126 -10.27 6.99 31.01
C THR A 126 -11.44 7.43 30.13
N GLY A 127 -11.52 6.97 28.89
CA GLY A 127 -12.63 7.14 27.94
C GLY A 127 -13.43 5.87 27.81
#